data_b693d82531350401f5249fa31c9cc6ac
#
_entry.id   b693d82531350401f5249fa31c9cc6ac
#
_cell.length_a   1.000
_cell.length_b   1.000
_cell.length_c   1.000
_cell.angle_alpha   90.00
_cell.angle_beta   90.00
_cell.angle_gamma   90.00
#
_symmetry.space_group_name_H-M   'P 1'
#
loop_
_entity.id
_entity.type
_entity.pdbx_description
1 polymer ?
#
loop_
_entity_poly.entity_id
_entity_poly.type
_entity_poly.pdbx_seq_one_letter_code
_entity_poly.pdbx_strand_id
1 'polypeptide(L)'
;LSWNGKYLLDTYSSVTIPQVIEIIQTETQQKKTILKSENPLEKYAVGTTELIELKANDGTPLYAKMHKPKDFDPSKIYPVLVYVYGGPHAQLVTNSWLAGSYLWMPVFAHNQKYIVFTLDNRGSANRGFAFESGIHRQLGELEMEDQLTGINYLKTLPYVDSGQIAVHGWSFGGFMASSLMLRHPGVFSTAVAGGAVTNWAFYEVMYGERYMDTPQSNPNGYEKSRISNYVNNLKGKILFIHGSVDDVVVPQHVLTLMRTSVSQKQFFDFFLYPMHAHNVSGYDHVNLVQRILDYIVEHNVNKKYWK
;
A
#
# COMPACT_ATOMS: atom_id res chain seq x y z
N LEU A 1 -7.25 32.75 -3.24
CA LEU A 1 -7.26 34.04 -3.90
C LEU A 1 -8.02 35.05 -3.04
N SER A 2 -7.49 36.27 -2.88
CA SER A 2 -8.19 37.32 -2.16
C SER A 2 -9.47 37.76 -2.92
N TRP A 3 -10.43 38.38 -2.20
CA TRP A 3 -11.69 38.86 -2.77
C TRP A 3 -11.50 39.75 -4.01
N ASN A 4 -10.51 40.63 -3.99
CA ASN A 4 -10.22 41.57 -5.10
C ASN A 4 -9.24 41.01 -6.16
N GLY A 5 -8.87 39.74 -6.06
CA GLY A 5 -7.96 39.07 -7.00
C GLY A 5 -6.50 39.52 -6.93
N LYS A 6 -6.13 40.43 -6.03
CA LYS A 6 -4.77 41.02 -6.00
C LYS A 6 -3.73 40.16 -5.30
N TYR A 7 -4.17 39.19 -4.47
CA TYR A 7 -3.26 38.32 -3.70
C TYR A 7 -3.72 36.89 -3.77
N LEU A 8 -2.75 35.99 -3.90
CA LEU A 8 -2.90 34.54 -3.77
C LEU A 8 -2.21 34.10 -2.49
N LEU A 9 -2.91 33.33 -1.66
CA LEU A 9 -2.27 32.54 -0.59
C LEU A 9 -1.90 31.20 -1.18
N ASP A 10 -0.60 30.91 -1.22
CA ASP A 10 -0.04 29.64 -1.66
C ASP A 10 0.45 28.84 -0.45
N THR A 11 -0.01 27.60 -0.35
CA THR A 11 0.40 26.68 0.72
C THR A 11 0.91 25.41 0.06
N TYR A 12 2.17 25.11 0.25
CA TYR A 12 2.79 23.95 -0.37
C TYR A 12 3.75 23.22 0.58
N SER A 13 4.08 22.00 0.21
CA SER A 13 5.11 21.17 0.80
C SER A 13 5.83 20.39 -0.29
N SER A 14 6.92 19.72 0.05
CA SER A 14 7.56 18.73 -0.82
C SER A 14 8.07 17.57 0.03
N VAL A 15 8.66 16.57 -0.58
CA VAL A 15 9.19 15.39 0.15
C VAL A 15 10.08 15.79 1.33
N THR A 16 10.85 16.87 1.20
CA THR A 16 11.82 17.34 2.21
C THR A 16 11.42 18.63 2.92
N ILE A 17 10.35 19.29 2.48
CA ILE A 17 9.88 20.57 3.03
C ILE A 17 8.50 20.34 3.68
N PRO A 18 8.36 20.48 5.03
CA PRO A 18 7.10 20.20 5.72
C PRO A 18 5.95 21.08 5.24
N GLN A 19 6.10 22.39 5.34
CA GLN A 19 5.09 23.35 4.90
C GLN A 19 5.70 24.72 4.70
N VAL A 20 5.26 25.38 3.62
CA VAL A 20 5.51 26.81 3.37
C VAL A 20 4.18 27.47 3.05
N ILE A 21 3.97 28.68 3.58
CA ILE A 21 2.83 29.54 3.25
C ILE A 21 3.37 30.87 2.76
N GLU A 22 2.98 31.26 1.55
CA GLU A 22 3.38 32.51 0.90
C GLU A 22 2.17 33.32 0.46
N ILE A 23 2.28 34.64 0.54
CA ILE A 23 1.38 35.55 -0.17
C ILE A 23 2.07 36.00 -1.44
N ILE A 24 1.37 35.84 -2.55
CA ILE A 24 1.84 36.25 -3.88
C ILE A 24 0.95 37.40 -4.37
N GLN A 25 1.55 38.53 -4.71
CA GLN A 25 0.84 39.62 -5.39
C GLN A 25 0.64 39.23 -6.85
N THR A 26 -0.62 39.15 -7.30
CA THR A 26 -0.95 38.54 -8.61
C THR A 26 -0.41 39.34 -9.81
N GLU A 27 -0.35 40.66 -9.71
CA GLU A 27 0.15 41.55 -10.79
C GLU A 27 1.66 41.53 -10.92
N THR A 28 2.39 41.60 -9.80
CA THR A 28 3.85 41.74 -9.78
C THR A 28 4.56 40.43 -9.58
N GLN A 29 3.86 39.36 -9.22
CA GLN A 29 4.39 38.05 -8.84
C GLN A 29 5.36 38.12 -7.63
N GLN A 30 5.36 39.24 -6.90
CA GLN A 30 6.13 39.36 -5.66
C GLN A 30 5.61 38.41 -4.59
N LYS A 31 6.52 37.71 -3.95
CA LYS A 31 6.22 36.72 -2.92
C LYS A 31 6.69 37.22 -1.55
N LYS A 32 5.86 36.95 -0.54
CA LYS A 32 6.22 37.16 0.86
C LYS A 32 5.91 35.89 1.63
N THR A 33 6.94 35.27 2.18
CA THR A 33 6.77 34.08 3.05
C THR A 33 6.13 34.51 4.38
N ILE A 34 5.03 33.86 4.73
CA ILE A 34 4.28 34.05 5.98
C ILE A 34 4.70 33.00 7.01
N LEU A 35 4.87 31.76 6.54
CA LEU A 35 5.31 30.63 7.35
C LEU A 35 6.26 29.75 6.56
N LYS A 36 7.34 29.35 7.19
CA LYS A 36 8.20 28.24 6.76
C LYS A 36 8.40 27.34 7.97
N SER A 37 7.72 26.18 7.96
CA SER A 37 7.81 25.23 9.07
C SER A 37 9.20 24.62 9.13
N GLU A 38 9.74 24.51 10.34
CA GLU A 38 10.92 23.71 10.60
C GLU A 38 10.60 22.22 10.40
N ASN A 39 11.62 21.43 10.14
CA ASN A 39 11.46 19.97 10.05
C ASN A 39 11.23 19.38 11.45
N PRO A 40 10.03 18.88 11.79
CA PRO A 40 9.75 18.34 13.13
C PRO A 40 10.53 17.05 13.41
N LEU A 41 11.08 16.41 12.37
CA LEU A 41 11.82 15.16 12.45
C LEU A 41 13.35 15.34 12.47
N GLU A 42 13.85 16.57 12.46
CA GLU A 42 15.28 16.84 12.35
C GLU A 42 16.11 16.16 13.47
N LYS A 43 15.54 16.13 14.68
CA LYS A 43 16.16 15.52 15.86
C LYS A 43 15.99 14.00 15.97
N TYR A 44 15.25 13.39 15.04
CA TYR A 44 14.97 11.97 15.06
C TYR A 44 15.77 11.24 13.97
N ALA A 45 16.09 9.99 14.28
CA ALA A 45 16.69 9.08 13.32
C ALA A 45 15.59 8.41 12.47
N VAL A 46 15.17 9.07 11.40
CA VAL A 46 14.19 8.56 10.45
C VAL A 46 14.82 8.35 9.09
N GLY A 47 14.29 7.41 8.32
CA GLY A 47 14.75 7.11 6.96
C GLY A 47 14.56 8.29 6.00
N THR A 48 15.28 8.27 4.91
CA THR A 48 15.11 9.19 3.78
C THR A 48 14.02 8.72 2.84
N THR A 49 13.43 9.65 2.09
CA THR A 49 12.36 9.36 1.13
C THR A 49 12.73 9.89 -0.24
N GLU A 50 12.55 9.07 -1.28
CA GLU A 50 12.73 9.47 -2.67
C GLU A 50 11.50 9.10 -3.51
N LEU A 51 11.23 9.90 -4.55
CA LEU A 51 10.23 9.61 -5.59
C LEU A 51 10.91 8.96 -6.79
N ILE A 52 10.23 7.99 -7.38
CA ILE A 52 10.74 7.18 -8.49
C ILE A 52 9.67 7.15 -9.58
N GLU A 53 10.09 7.29 -10.82
CA GLU A 53 9.25 7.06 -11.99
C GLU A 53 9.65 5.74 -12.64
N LEU A 54 8.67 4.88 -12.87
CA LEU A 54 8.79 3.61 -13.58
C LEU A 54 7.88 3.63 -14.81
N LYS A 55 7.96 2.61 -15.64
CA LYS A 55 7.05 2.41 -16.78
C LYS A 55 6.38 1.05 -16.69
N ALA A 56 5.07 1.04 -16.83
CA ALA A 56 4.30 -0.19 -17.04
C ALA A 56 4.71 -0.87 -18.34
N ASN A 57 4.27 -2.12 -18.55
CA ASN A 57 4.62 -2.89 -19.75
C ASN A 57 4.17 -2.22 -21.07
N ASP A 58 3.12 -1.40 -21.02
CA ASP A 58 2.60 -0.63 -22.15
C ASP A 58 3.26 0.77 -22.31
N GLY A 59 4.23 1.09 -21.45
CA GLY A 59 4.92 2.37 -21.41
C GLY A 59 4.24 3.45 -20.55
N THR A 60 3.09 3.18 -19.95
CA THR A 60 2.41 4.12 -19.04
C THR A 60 3.32 4.46 -17.86
N PRO A 61 3.56 5.75 -17.56
CA PRO A 61 4.36 6.12 -16.39
C PRO A 61 3.67 5.68 -15.09
N LEU A 62 4.43 5.10 -14.18
CA LEU A 62 4.00 4.73 -12.82
C LEU A 62 4.87 5.48 -11.81
N TYR A 63 4.25 6.02 -10.76
CA TYR A 63 5.01 6.71 -9.71
C TYR A 63 5.10 5.86 -8.46
N ALA A 64 6.30 5.84 -7.89
CA ALA A 64 6.60 5.13 -6.66
C ALA A 64 7.34 6.04 -5.68
N LYS A 65 7.35 5.63 -4.43
CA LYS A 65 8.20 6.20 -3.38
C LYS A 65 8.96 5.09 -2.67
N MET A 66 10.16 5.44 -2.21
CA MET A 66 11.04 4.53 -1.49
C MET A 66 11.58 5.21 -0.24
N HIS A 67 11.41 4.57 0.90
CA HIS A 67 12.09 4.95 2.14
C HIS A 67 13.31 4.06 2.34
N LYS A 68 14.45 4.69 2.62
CA LYS A 68 15.72 4.01 2.93
C LYS A 68 16.16 4.35 4.34
N PRO A 69 16.94 3.50 5.03
CA PRO A 69 17.55 3.87 6.31
C PRO A 69 18.29 5.21 6.22
N LYS A 70 18.32 5.99 7.29
CA LYS A 70 19.07 7.26 7.35
C LYS A 70 20.58 7.06 7.07
N ASP A 71 21.10 5.93 7.50
CA ASP A 71 22.48 5.46 7.31
C ASP A 71 22.57 4.43 6.18
N PHE A 72 21.80 4.63 5.12
CA PHE A 72 21.79 3.74 3.96
C PHE A 72 23.20 3.63 3.33
N ASP A 73 23.61 2.39 3.10
CA ASP A 73 24.91 2.04 2.50
C ASP A 73 24.64 1.14 1.26
N PRO A 74 24.89 1.59 0.05
CA PRO A 74 24.57 0.83 -1.16
C PRO A 74 25.39 -0.46 -1.32
N SER A 75 26.42 -0.68 -0.48
CA SER A 75 27.19 -1.92 -0.46
C SER A 75 26.54 -3.01 0.39
N LYS A 76 25.52 -2.68 1.19
CA LYS A 76 24.77 -3.62 2.04
C LYS A 76 23.51 -4.09 1.34
N ILE A 77 22.98 -5.22 1.81
CA ILE A 77 21.75 -5.83 1.30
C ILE A 77 20.62 -5.59 2.31
N TYR A 78 19.47 -5.16 1.80
CA TYR A 78 18.31 -4.79 2.62
C TYR A 78 17.09 -5.62 2.25
N PRO A 79 16.33 -6.13 3.23
CA PRO A 79 15.00 -6.67 3.01
C PRO A 79 14.03 -5.55 2.63
N VAL A 80 12.92 -5.92 2.00
CA VAL A 80 11.92 -4.97 1.50
C VAL A 80 10.56 -5.22 2.14
N LEU A 81 9.88 -4.13 2.49
CA LEU A 81 8.46 -4.09 2.75
C LEU A 81 7.76 -3.28 1.66
N VAL A 82 6.88 -3.92 0.91
CA VAL A 82 5.97 -3.25 -0.02
C VAL A 82 4.69 -2.89 0.71
N TYR A 83 4.38 -1.59 0.79
CA TYR A 83 3.08 -1.12 1.27
C TYR A 83 2.19 -0.83 0.08
N VAL A 84 1.06 -1.50 -0.02
CA VAL A 84 0.13 -1.39 -1.13
C VAL A 84 -1.27 -1.00 -0.66
N TYR A 85 -1.92 -0.10 -1.38
CA TYR A 85 -3.37 0.06 -1.37
C TYR A 85 -3.94 -0.39 -2.71
N GLY A 86 -3.58 0.29 -3.79
CA GLY A 86 -3.88 -0.10 -5.18
C GLY A 86 -5.31 0.13 -5.63
N GLY A 87 -6.21 0.54 -4.73
CA GLY A 87 -7.62 0.69 -5.02
C GLY A 87 -7.97 1.91 -5.90
N PRO A 88 -9.17 1.88 -6.53
CA PRO A 88 -9.67 2.97 -7.33
C PRO A 88 -9.63 4.31 -6.59
N HIS A 89 -9.28 5.37 -7.32
CA HIS A 89 -9.21 6.75 -6.83
C HIS A 89 -8.27 6.98 -5.63
N ALA A 90 -7.44 6.02 -5.24
CA ALA A 90 -6.42 6.23 -4.22
C ALA A 90 -5.14 6.80 -4.85
N GLN A 91 -4.45 7.67 -4.11
CA GLN A 91 -3.12 8.15 -4.47
C GLN A 91 -2.25 8.13 -3.21
N LEU A 92 -1.23 7.30 -3.19
CA LEU A 92 -0.30 7.16 -2.08
C LEU A 92 1.04 7.88 -2.32
N VAL A 93 1.36 8.14 -3.58
CA VAL A 93 2.62 8.76 -3.98
C VAL A 93 2.34 10.21 -4.38
N THR A 94 2.79 11.15 -3.57
CA THR A 94 2.59 12.58 -3.78
C THR A 94 3.88 13.34 -3.55
N ASN A 95 4.09 14.46 -4.25
CA ASN A 95 5.19 15.38 -3.93
C ASN A 95 4.77 16.30 -2.77
N SER A 96 4.58 15.71 -1.61
CA SER A 96 4.26 16.38 -0.36
C SER A 96 5.21 15.92 0.75
N TRP A 97 5.09 16.47 1.96
CA TRP A 97 5.94 16.07 3.09
C TRP A 97 5.95 14.55 3.29
N LEU A 98 7.16 13.97 3.33
CA LEU A 98 7.40 12.51 3.39
C LEU A 98 6.73 11.74 2.24
N ALA A 99 6.48 12.38 1.09
CA ALA A 99 5.74 11.81 -0.03
C ALA A 99 4.33 11.28 0.35
N GLY A 100 3.65 11.93 1.31
CA GLY A 100 2.34 11.52 1.83
C GLY A 100 2.36 10.21 2.64
N SER A 101 3.49 9.83 3.21
CA SER A 101 3.62 8.56 3.94
C SER A 101 3.19 8.68 5.39
N TYR A 102 2.69 7.56 5.93
CA TYR A 102 2.58 7.39 7.37
C TYR A 102 3.97 7.40 8.01
N LEU A 103 4.10 8.08 9.15
CA LEU A 103 5.39 8.25 9.82
C LEU A 103 6.08 6.93 10.20
N TRP A 104 5.31 5.87 10.45
CA TRP A 104 5.88 4.56 10.76
C TRP A 104 6.77 4.01 9.62
N MET A 105 6.52 4.39 8.35
CA MET A 105 7.27 3.89 7.20
C MET A 105 8.76 4.30 7.23
N PRO A 106 9.11 5.60 7.27
CA PRO A 106 10.52 5.99 7.37
C PRO A 106 11.15 5.62 8.73
N VAL A 107 10.37 5.53 9.80
CA VAL A 107 10.84 5.05 11.11
C VAL A 107 11.21 3.56 11.04
N PHE A 108 10.34 2.74 10.48
CA PHE A 108 10.60 1.31 10.27
C PHE A 108 11.81 1.08 9.35
N ALA A 109 11.88 1.82 8.24
CA ALA A 109 13.01 1.73 7.31
C ALA A 109 14.35 1.96 8.02
N HIS A 110 14.42 2.96 8.90
CA HIS A 110 15.65 3.22 9.66
C HIS A 110 15.91 2.18 10.75
N ASN A 111 14.91 1.91 11.59
CA ASN A 111 15.09 1.09 12.80
C ASN A 111 15.35 -0.38 12.47
N GLN A 112 14.66 -0.93 11.47
CA GLN A 112 14.77 -2.34 11.08
C GLN A 112 15.72 -2.57 9.90
N LYS A 113 16.30 -1.50 9.33
CA LYS A 113 17.18 -1.56 8.16
C LYS A 113 16.45 -2.21 6.97
N TYR A 114 15.22 -1.78 6.73
CA TYR A 114 14.40 -2.16 5.59
C TYR A 114 14.37 -1.06 4.52
N ILE A 115 14.11 -1.47 3.29
CA ILE A 115 13.55 -0.59 2.28
C ILE A 115 12.03 -0.70 2.36
N VAL A 116 11.33 0.45 2.45
CA VAL A 116 9.86 0.47 2.35
C VAL A 116 9.47 1.10 1.02
N PHE A 117 8.73 0.36 0.21
CA PHE A 117 8.38 0.75 -1.16
C PHE A 117 6.86 0.83 -1.32
N THR A 118 6.40 1.85 -2.06
CA THR A 118 4.98 2.03 -2.42
C THR A 118 4.91 2.49 -3.86
N LEU A 119 4.01 1.90 -4.64
CA LEU A 119 3.75 2.26 -6.04
C LEU A 119 2.26 2.53 -6.23
N ASP A 120 1.92 3.62 -6.94
CA ASP A 120 0.57 3.88 -7.44
C ASP A 120 0.41 3.23 -8.81
N ASN A 121 -0.39 2.17 -8.85
CA ASN A 121 -0.75 1.44 -10.07
C ASN A 121 -1.85 2.13 -10.87
N ARG A 122 -2.07 1.70 -12.11
CA ARG A 122 -3.27 2.08 -12.87
C ARG A 122 -4.52 1.78 -12.05
N GLY A 123 -5.52 2.64 -12.18
CA GLY A 123 -6.68 2.71 -11.28
C GLY A 123 -6.58 3.81 -10.21
N SER A 124 -5.36 4.28 -9.89
CA SER A 124 -5.13 5.37 -8.93
C SER A 124 -5.62 6.71 -9.47
N ALA A 125 -5.89 7.67 -8.54
CA ALA A 125 -6.42 8.98 -8.85
C ALA A 125 -5.40 9.95 -9.48
N ASN A 126 -5.94 11.07 -9.99
CA ASN A 126 -5.20 12.26 -10.44
C ASN A 126 -4.30 12.03 -11.69
N ARG A 127 -4.59 11.01 -12.48
CA ARG A 127 -3.85 10.66 -13.69
C ARG A 127 -4.75 10.68 -14.95
N GLY A 128 -6.03 11.05 -14.78
CA GLY A 128 -7.02 11.10 -15.85
C GLY A 128 -7.74 9.77 -16.11
N PHE A 129 -8.84 9.88 -16.85
CA PHE A 129 -9.80 8.78 -17.03
C PHE A 129 -9.18 7.49 -17.58
N ALA A 130 -8.31 7.59 -18.57
CA ALA A 130 -7.68 6.40 -19.18
C ALA A 130 -6.83 5.60 -18.18
N PHE A 131 -6.16 6.29 -17.25
CA PHE A 131 -5.38 5.65 -16.21
C PHE A 131 -6.28 5.04 -15.12
N GLU A 132 -7.36 5.71 -14.76
CA GLU A 132 -8.26 5.28 -13.69
C GLU A 132 -9.21 4.15 -14.11
N SER A 133 -9.72 4.20 -15.37
CA SER A 133 -10.77 3.27 -15.84
C SER A 133 -10.27 1.90 -16.26
N GLY A 134 -8.96 1.71 -16.43
CA GLY A 134 -8.39 0.45 -16.92
C GLY A 134 -8.68 -0.77 -16.06
N ILE A 135 -9.02 -0.57 -14.79
CA ILE A 135 -9.34 -1.64 -13.83
C ILE A 135 -10.81 -2.08 -13.86
N HIS A 136 -11.66 -1.38 -14.62
CA HIS A 136 -13.10 -1.68 -14.65
C HIS A 136 -13.35 -3.13 -15.08
N ARG A 137 -14.21 -3.84 -14.34
CA ARG A 137 -14.60 -5.25 -14.47
C ARG A 137 -13.48 -6.27 -14.17
N GLN A 138 -12.30 -5.84 -13.75
CA GLN A 138 -11.13 -6.71 -13.54
C GLN A 138 -10.26 -6.29 -12.35
N LEU A 139 -10.90 -5.95 -11.23
CA LEU A 139 -10.17 -5.56 -10.03
C LEU A 139 -9.13 -6.60 -9.62
N GLY A 140 -7.91 -6.15 -9.38
CA GLY A 140 -6.76 -6.96 -9.01
C GLY A 140 -5.95 -7.49 -10.20
N GLU A 141 -6.37 -7.30 -11.46
CA GLU A 141 -5.59 -7.76 -12.62
C GLU A 141 -4.50 -6.74 -12.97
N LEU A 142 -4.92 -5.58 -13.44
CA LEU A 142 -4.01 -4.52 -13.89
C LEU A 142 -3.19 -3.94 -12.74
N GLU A 143 -3.81 -3.82 -11.57
CA GLU A 143 -3.14 -3.36 -10.36
C GLU A 143 -1.97 -4.27 -9.98
N MET A 144 -2.16 -5.61 -10.02
CA MET A 144 -1.07 -6.55 -9.73
C MET A 144 0.02 -6.51 -10.78
N GLU A 145 -0.31 -6.37 -12.05
CA GLU A 145 0.67 -6.24 -13.14
C GLU A 145 1.63 -5.07 -12.87
N ASP A 146 1.07 -3.91 -12.50
CA ASP A 146 1.86 -2.73 -12.20
C ASP A 146 2.66 -2.88 -10.91
N GLN A 147 2.08 -3.49 -9.86
CA GLN A 147 2.82 -3.79 -8.63
C GLN A 147 4.01 -4.72 -8.91
N LEU A 148 3.84 -5.74 -9.76
CA LEU A 148 4.92 -6.63 -10.18
C LEU A 148 5.99 -5.91 -10.99
N THR A 149 5.63 -4.89 -11.77
CA THR A 149 6.60 -4.00 -12.43
C THR A 149 7.49 -3.32 -11.37
N GLY A 150 6.90 -2.82 -10.28
CA GLY A 150 7.64 -2.28 -9.14
C GLY A 150 8.56 -3.33 -8.48
N ILE A 151 8.05 -4.56 -8.29
CA ILE A 151 8.86 -5.66 -7.73
C ILE A 151 10.04 -6.02 -8.65
N ASN A 152 9.82 -6.07 -9.95
CA ASN A 152 10.87 -6.35 -10.91
C ASN A 152 11.95 -5.26 -10.88
N TYR A 153 11.55 -3.99 -10.79
CA TYR A 153 12.49 -2.88 -10.57
C TYR A 153 13.30 -3.08 -9.28
N LEU A 154 12.66 -3.37 -8.14
CA LEU A 154 13.36 -3.61 -6.88
C LEU A 154 14.41 -4.71 -7.00
N LYS A 155 14.12 -5.80 -7.72
CA LYS A 155 15.05 -6.91 -7.96
C LYS A 155 16.26 -6.54 -8.81
N THR A 156 16.24 -5.43 -9.56
CA THR A 156 17.40 -4.92 -10.30
C THR A 156 18.38 -4.15 -9.42
N LEU A 157 17.95 -3.74 -8.23
CA LEU A 157 18.77 -2.93 -7.33
C LEU A 157 19.76 -3.83 -6.56
N PRO A 158 21.07 -3.57 -6.64
CA PRO A 158 22.10 -4.45 -6.07
C PRO A 158 22.04 -4.57 -4.54
N TYR A 159 21.38 -3.63 -3.88
CA TYR A 159 21.22 -3.54 -2.44
C TYR A 159 19.88 -4.14 -1.93
N VAL A 160 19.09 -4.76 -2.79
CA VAL A 160 17.82 -5.41 -2.42
C VAL A 160 17.99 -6.92 -2.26
N ASP A 161 17.58 -7.47 -1.11
CA ASP A 161 17.40 -8.92 -0.97
C ASP A 161 16.11 -9.38 -1.65
N SER A 162 16.21 -9.86 -2.87
CA SER A 162 15.08 -10.37 -3.65
C SER A 162 14.40 -11.61 -3.03
N GLY A 163 15.04 -12.24 -2.06
CA GLY A 163 14.51 -13.37 -1.28
C GLY A 163 13.70 -12.93 -0.05
N GLN A 164 13.79 -11.67 0.34
CA GLN A 164 13.16 -11.09 1.53
C GLN A 164 12.28 -9.88 1.16
N ILE A 165 11.23 -10.14 0.41
CA ILE A 165 10.23 -9.12 0.04
C ILE A 165 8.92 -9.46 0.74
N ALA A 166 8.49 -8.61 1.67
CA ALA A 166 7.19 -8.66 2.32
C ALA A 166 6.20 -7.70 1.65
N VAL A 167 4.89 -7.95 1.81
CA VAL A 167 3.83 -7.05 1.37
C VAL A 167 2.80 -6.83 2.47
N HIS A 168 2.38 -5.59 2.65
CA HIS A 168 1.31 -5.21 3.58
C HIS A 168 0.35 -4.23 2.93
N GLY A 169 -0.94 -4.38 3.26
CA GLY A 169 -1.98 -3.45 2.88
C GLY A 169 -3.25 -3.64 3.71
N TRP A 170 -4.10 -2.60 3.71
CA TRP A 170 -5.36 -2.57 4.45
C TRP A 170 -6.52 -2.36 3.50
N SER A 171 -7.70 -2.97 3.78
CA SER A 171 -8.90 -2.84 2.97
C SER A 171 -8.69 -3.35 1.53
N PHE A 172 -8.84 -2.52 0.51
CA PHE A 172 -8.43 -2.87 -0.85
C PHE A 172 -6.94 -3.27 -0.89
N GLY A 173 -6.09 -2.62 -0.09
CA GLY A 173 -4.69 -3.02 0.07
C GLY A 173 -4.54 -4.41 0.69
N GLY A 174 -5.45 -4.83 1.56
CA GLY A 174 -5.52 -6.20 2.08
C GLY A 174 -5.89 -7.22 0.99
N PHE A 175 -6.83 -6.86 0.11
CA PHE A 175 -7.12 -7.61 -1.11
C PHE A 175 -5.88 -7.71 -2.00
N MET A 176 -5.19 -6.61 -2.24
CA MET A 176 -3.97 -6.59 -3.06
C MET A 176 -2.84 -7.40 -2.43
N ALA A 177 -2.57 -7.25 -1.12
CA ALA A 177 -1.52 -7.99 -0.43
C ALA A 177 -1.77 -9.51 -0.48
N SER A 178 -3.01 -9.94 -0.22
CA SER A 178 -3.40 -11.36 -0.31
C SER A 178 -3.39 -11.88 -1.75
N SER A 179 -3.85 -11.07 -2.73
CA SER A 179 -3.79 -11.42 -4.15
C SER A 179 -2.35 -11.60 -4.63
N LEU A 180 -1.47 -10.63 -4.35
CA LEU A 180 -0.06 -10.69 -4.71
C LEU A 180 0.63 -11.91 -4.11
N MET A 181 0.38 -12.21 -2.83
CA MET A 181 0.97 -13.36 -2.15
C MET A 181 0.51 -14.70 -2.72
N LEU A 182 -0.79 -14.85 -2.98
CA LEU A 182 -1.38 -16.13 -3.37
C LEU A 182 -1.41 -16.36 -4.88
N ARG A 183 -1.49 -15.31 -5.69
CA ARG A 183 -1.53 -15.44 -7.16
C ARG A 183 -0.14 -15.41 -7.80
N HIS A 184 0.87 -14.90 -7.07
CA HIS A 184 2.27 -14.89 -7.51
C HIS A 184 3.17 -15.62 -6.50
N PRO A 185 2.97 -16.95 -6.34
CA PRO A 185 3.66 -17.74 -5.32
C PRO A 185 5.18 -17.67 -5.47
N GLY A 186 5.84 -17.39 -4.35
CA GLY A 186 7.29 -17.28 -4.33
C GLY A 186 7.86 -15.90 -4.71
N VAL A 187 7.05 -14.92 -5.05
CA VAL A 187 7.50 -13.52 -5.20
C VAL A 187 7.72 -12.88 -3.83
N PHE A 188 6.76 -13.07 -2.93
CA PHE A 188 6.82 -12.54 -1.58
C PHE A 188 7.12 -13.65 -0.58
N SER A 189 7.87 -13.33 0.49
CA SER A 189 8.14 -14.25 1.60
C SER A 189 7.03 -14.18 2.65
N THR A 190 6.48 -12.99 2.86
CA THR A 190 5.52 -12.70 3.93
C THR A 190 4.49 -11.68 3.46
N ALA A 191 3.24 -11.88 3.88
CA ALA A 191 2.17 -10.91 3.67
C ALA A 191 1.42 -10.62 4.96
N VAL A 192 0.98 -9.36 5.13
CA VAL A 192 -0.02 -8.99 6.14
C VAL A 192 -1.17 -8.30 5.45
N ALA A 193 -2.35 -8.91 5.49
CA ALA A 193 -3.57 -8.45 4.86
C ALA A 193 -4.60 -8.03 5.92
N GLY A 194 -4.78 -6.71 6.10
CA GLY A 194 -5.72 -6.18 7.08
C GLY A 194 -7.05 -5.79 6.45
N GLY A 195 -8.19 -6.08 7.11
CA GLY A 195 -9.54 -5.72 6.64
C GLY A 195 -9.80 -6.09 5.18
N ALA A 196 -9.30 -7.25 4.74
CA ALA A 196 -9.17 -7.60 3.34
C ALA A 196 -10.51 -7.97 2.69
N VAL A 197 -10.81 -7.37 1.54
CA VAL A 197 -11.88 -7.87 0.65
C VAL A 197 -11.41 -9.17 0.01
N THR A 198 -12.01 -10.29 0.36
CA THR A 198 -11.60 -11.61 -0.15
C THR A 198 -12.52 -12.15 -1.25
N ASN A 199 -13.71 -11.55 -1.40
CA ASN A 199 -14.68 -11.86 -2.43
C ASN A 199 -15.56 -10.64 -2.69
N TRP A 200 -15.48 -10.05 -3.87
CA TRP A 200 -16.23 -8.85 -4.23
C TRP A 200 -17.77 -9.05 -4.20
N ALA A 201 -18.25 -10.28 -4.31
CA ALA A 201 -19.67 -10.58 -4.16
C ALA A 201 -20.20 -10.43 -2.71
N PHE A 202 -19.33 -10.28 -1.72
CA PHE A 202 -19.68 -9.99 -0.33
C PHE A 202 -19.59 -8.50 0.02
N TYR A 203 -19.02 -7.70 -0.88
CA TYR A 203 -18.84 -6.28 -0.66
C TYR A 203 -20.11 -5.50 -1.02
N GLU A 204 -20.23 -4.27 -0.51
CA GLU A 204 -21.40 -3.44 -0.76
C GLU A 204 -21.57 -3.12 -2.25
N VAL A 205 -22.82 -3.10 -2.72
CA VAL A 205 -23.14 -3.05 -4.16
C VAL A 205 -22.74 -1.75 -4.84
N MET A 206 -22.82 -0.61 -4.14
CA MET A 206 -22.51 0.69 -4.74
C MET A 206 -21.03 0.81 -5.13
N TYR A 207 -20.14 0.18 -4.38
CA TYR A 207 -18.72 0.09 -4.73
C TYR A 207 -18.47 -1.10 -5.67
N GLY A 208 -18.93 -2.30 -5.26
CA GLY A 208 -18.69 -3.52 -6.01
C GLY A 208 -19.17 -3.42 -7.45
N GLU A 209 -20.42 -3.03 -7.67
CA GLU A 209 -20.99 -2.94 -9.01
C GLU A 209 -20.48 -1.74 -9.81
N ARG A 210 -20.05 -0.66 -9.16
CA ARG A 210 -19.39 0.47 -9.84
C ARG A 210 -18.13 0.05 -10.59
N TYR A 211 -17.34 -0.84 -10.01
CA TYR A 211 -16.04 -1.23 -10.55
C TYR A 211 -16.03 -2.59 -11.22
N MET A 212 -17.01 -3.45 -10.91
CA MET A 212 -17.07 -4.83 -11.40
C MET A 212 -18.33 -5.16 -12.19
N ASP A 213 -19.30 -4.24 -12.32
CA ASP A 213 -20.67 -4.49 -12.71
C ASP A 213 -21.34 -5.54 -11.79
N THR A 214 -22.49 -6.08 -12.17
CA THR A 214 -23.16 -7.13 -11.38
C THR A 214 -22.43 -8.48 -11.49
N PRO A 215 -22.49 -9.35 -10.47
CA PRO A 215 -21.95 -10.72 -10.57
C PRO A 215 -22.51 -11.52 -11.75
N GLN A 216 -23.76 -11.24 -12.16
CA GLN A 216 -24.41 -11.90 -13.29
C GLN A 216 -23.84 -11.43 -14.63
N SER A 217 -23.51 -10.14 -14.76
CA SER A 217 -22.97 -9.58 -16.01
C SER A 217 -21.45 -9.76 -16.17
N ASN A 218 -20.75 -10.02 -15.05
CA ASN A 218 -19.28 -10.18 -15.01
C ASN A 218 -18.83 -11.38 -14.14
N PRO A 219 -19.38 -12.59 -14.31
CA PRO A 219 -19.06 -13.74 -13.45
C PRO A 219 -17.56 -14.06 -13.46
N ASN A 220 -16.88 -13.90 -14.58
CA ASN A 220 -15.45 -14.18 -14.72
C ASN A 220 -14.58 -13.20 -13.90
N GLY A 221 -14.92 -11.91 -13.88
CA GLY A 221 -14.19 -10.93 -13.08
C GLY A 221 -14.30 -11.22 -11.58
N TYR A 222 -15.51 -11.52 -11.11
CA TYR A 222 -15.73 -11.90 -9.72
C TYR A 222 -15.01 -13.20 -9.35
N GLU A 223 -15.00 -14.20 -10.24
CA GLU A 223 -14.34 -15.48 -9.98
C GLU A 223 -12.79 -15.32 -9.96
N LYS A 224 -12.22 -14.56 -10.90
CA LYS A 224 -10.77 -14.28 -10.92
C LYS A 224 -10.29 -13.50 -9.70
N SER A 225 -11.09 -12.57 -9.20
CA SER A 225 -10.75 -11.75 -8.04
C SER A 225 -10.96 -12.44 -6.69
N ARG A 226 -11.61 -13.62 -6.65
CA ARG A 226 -11.90 -14.35 -5.42
C ARG A 226 -10.68 -15.00 -4.84
N ILE A 227 -10.22 -14.51 -3.67
CA ILE A 227 -8.98 -14.96 -3.01
C ILE A 227 -9.01 -16.45 -2.65
N SER A 228 -10.17 -17.00 -2.28
CA SER A 228 -10.30 -18.42 -1.89
C SER A 228 -9.90 -19.41 -2.99
N ASN A 229 -9.89 -18.99 -4.26
CA ASN A 229 -9.49 -19.84 -5.38
C ASN A 229 -7.97 -20.12 -5.40
N TYR A 230 -7.19 -19.33 -4.66
CA TYR A 230 -5.73 -19.37 -4.71
C TYR A 230 -5.09 -19.83 -3.40
N VAL A 231 -5.88 -20.29 -2.42
CA VAL A 231 -5.33 -20.64 -1.09
C VAL A 231 -4.26 -21.73 -1.14
N ASN A 232 -4.33 -22.65 -2.10
CA ASN A 232 -3.36 -23.73 -2.27
C ASN A 232 -2.00 -23.27 -2.82
N ASN A 233 -1.93 -22.03 -3.29
CA ASN A 233 -0.70 -21.47 -3.86
C ASN A 233 0.23 -20.86 -2.81
N LEU A 234 -0.17 -20.81 -1.53
CA LEU A 234 0.62 -20.17 -0.49
C LEU A 234 2.05 -20.74 -0.45
N LYS A 235 3.01 -19.85 -0.61
CA LYS A 235 4.44 -20.09 -0.38
C LYS A 235 4.97 -18.99 0.51
N GLY A 236 5.26 -19.30 1.76
CA GLY A 236 5.66 -18.33 2.79
C GLY A 236 4.62 -18.17 3.88
N LYS A 237 4.54 -17.01 4.48
CA LYS A 237 3.66 -16.72 5.61
C LYS A 237 2.67 -15.62 5.29
N ILE A 238 1.42 -15.79 5.72
CA ILE A 238 0.39 -14.76 5.58
C ILE A 238 -0.39 -14.60 6.89
N LEU A 239 -0.52 -13.36 7.35
CA LEU A 239 -1.36 -12.97 8.48
C LEU A 239 -2.56 -12.16 7.96
N PHE A 240 -3.77 -12.62 8.28
CA PHE A 240 -4.97 -11.83 8.13
C PHE A 240 -5.32 -11.14 9.45
N ILE A 241 -5.66 -9.85 9.39
CA ILE A 241 -6.12 -9.07 10.54
C ILE A 241 -7.49 -8.49 10.21
N HIS A 242 -8.44 -8.54 11.17
CA HIS A 242 -9.78 -8.04 10.94
C HIS A 242 -10.40 -7.44 12.20
N GLY A 243 -11.26 -6.43 12.07
CA GLY A 243 -12.09 -5.95 13.16
C GLY A 243 -13.33 -6.84 13.36
N SER A 244 -13.69 -7.16 14.60
CA SER A 244 -14.79 -8.10 14.84
C SER A 244 -16.18 -7.54 14.52
N VAL A 245 -16.30 -6.21 14.46
CA VAL A 245 -17.54 -5.49 14.11
C VAL A 245 -17.33 -4.60 12.87
N ASP A 246 -16.48 -5.04 11.94
CA ASP A 246 -16.24 -4.34 10.68
C ASP A 246 -17.52 -4.33 9.85
N ASP A 247 -18.06 -3.13 9.63
CA ASP A 247 -19.31 -2.88 8.89
C ASP A 247 -19.06 -2.44 7.44
N VAL A 248 -17.80 -2.28 7.05
CA VAL A 248 -17.35 -1.92 5.70
C VAL A 248 -16.94 -3.18 4.92
N VAL A 249 -15.96 -3.90 5.45
CA VAL A 249 -15.57 -5.22 4.97
C VAL A 249 -16.02 -6.23 6.01
N VAL A 250 -17.24 -6.70 5.88
CA VAL A 250 -17.86 -7.55 6.90
C VAL A 250 -16.99 -8.78 7.24
N PRO A 251 -16.97 -9.26 8.50
CA PRO A 251 -16.13 -10.39 8.91
C PRO A 251 -16.32 -11.67 8.09
N GLN A 252 -17.46 -11.80 7.39
CA GLN A 252 -17.73 -12.90 6.46
C GLN A 252 -16.60 -13.08 5.43
N HIS A 253 -15.96 -12.02 4.97
CA HIS A 253 -14.84 -12.08 4.04
C HIS A 253 -13.73 -12.99 4.58
N VAL A 254 -13.17 -12.62 5.75
CA VAL A 254 -12.05 -13.36 6.32
C VAL A 254 -12.47 -14.72 6.87
N LEU A 255 -13.63 -14.83 7.51
CA LEU A 255 -14.09 -16.10 8.08
C LEU A 255 -14.35 -17.17 7.01
N THR A 256 -14.93 -16.78 5.87
CA THR A 256 -15.12 -17.69 4.72
C THR A 256 -13.78 -18.13 4.13
N LEU A 257 -12.81 -17.22 4.04
CA LEU A 257 -11.47 -17.56 3.58
C LEU A 257 -10.77 -18.51 4.55
N MET A 258 -10.84 -18.25 5.87
CA MET A 258 -10.29 -19.17 6.89
C MET A 258 -10.92 -20.54 6.82
N ARG A 259 -12.23 -20.63 6.63
CA ARG A 259 -12.93 -21.93 6.43
C ARG A 259 -12.36 -22.67 5.22
N THR A 260 -12.13 -21.96 4.10
CA THR A 260 -11.56 -22.55 2.90
C THR A 260 -10.13 -23.02 3.14
N SER A 261 -9.30 -22.22 3.79
CA SER A 261 -7.90 -22.59 4.10
C SER A 261 -7.83 -23.87 4.95
N VAL A 262 -8.68 -23.98 5.98
CA VAL A 262 -8.77 -25.19 6.81
C VAL A 262 -9.16 -26.42 5.97
N SER A 263 -10.18 -26.29 5.11
CA SER A 263 -10.64 -27.41 4.25
C SER A 263 -9.58 -27.85 3.24
N GLN A 264 -8.73 -26.93 2.81
CA GLN A 264 -7.60 -27.17 1.89
C GLN A 264 -6.29 -27.50 2.61
N LYS A 265 -6.30 -27.64 3.95
CA LYS A 265 -5.12 -27.90 4.79
C LYS A 265 -4.01 -26.87 4.64
N GLN A 266 -4.39 -25.61 4.40
CA GLN A 266 -3.47 -24.48 4.36
C GLN A 266 -3.47 -23.73 5.70
N PHE A 267 -2.31 -23.28 6.15
CA PHE A 267 -2.16 -22.61 7.44
C PHE A 267 -1.98 -21.11 7.22
N PHE A 268 -3.08 -20.36 7.43
CA PHE A 268 -3.08 -18.90 7.44
C PHE A 268 -3.11 -18.43 8.89
N ASP A 269 -2.25 -17.49 9.23
CA ASP A 269 -2.31 -16.85 10.52
C ASP A 269 -3.45 -15.82 10.53
N PHE A 270 -4.14 -15.70 11.66
CA PHE A 270 -5.30 -14.81 11.79
C PHE A 270 -5.33 -14.12 13.14
N PHE A 271 -5.58 -12.81 13.14
CA PHE A 271 -5.81 -12.04 14.36
C PHE A 271 -7.08 -11.20 14.22
N LEU A 272 -7.97 -11.32 15.22
CA LEU A 272 -9.20 -10.57 15.29
C LEU A 272 -9.08 -9.47 16.36
N TYR A 273 -9.31 -8.21 15.97
CA TYR A 273 -9.43 -7.10 16.93
C TYR A 273 -10.84 -7.03 17.47
N PRO A 274 -11.06 -7.37 18.75
CA PRO A 274 -12.38 -7.36 19.38
C PRO A 274 -12.98 -5.95 19.40
N MET A 275 -14.25 -5.82 19.03
CA MET A 275 -15.03 -4.57 19.07
C MET A 275 -14.52 -3.43 18.18
N HIS A 276 -13.56 -3.67 17.30
CA HIS A 276 -13.15 -2.71 16.30
C HIS A 276 -13.91 -2.89 14.98
N ALA A 277 -14.27 -1.75 14.39
CA ALA A 277 -14.82 -1.65 13.04
C ALA A 277 -13.71 -1.79 11.98
N HIS A 278 -13.94 -1.28 10.76
CA HIS A 278 -12.98 -1.39 9.66
C HIS A 278 -11.60 -0.82 9.98
N ASN A 279 -11.57 0.28 10.71
CA ASN A 279 -10.32 0.90 11.17
C ASN A 279 -10.11 0.64 12.66
N VAL A 280 -9.03 -0.05 13.00
CA VAL A 280 -8.57 -0.12 14.39
C VAL A 280 -8.03 1.24 14.77
N SER A 281 -8.65 1.91 15.72
CA SER A 281 -8.38 3.29 16.08
C SER A 281 -7.94 3.44 17.55
N GLY A 282 -7.59 4.68 17.93
CA GLY A 282 -7.16 4.98 19.29
C GLY A 282 -5.84 4.33 19.67
N TYR A 283 -5.71 3.95 20.92
CA TYR A 283 -4.47 3.33 21.44
C TYR A 283 -4.19 1.96 20.81
N ASP A 284 -5.23 1.22 20.44
CA ASP A 284 -5.09 -0.09 19.82
C ASP A 284 -4.50 -0.03 18.42
N HIS A 285 -4.54 1.13 17.76
CA HIS A 285 -3.84 1.34 16.50
C HIS A 285 -2.31 1.19 16.62
N VAL A 286 -1.75 1.57 17.76
CA VAL A 286 -0.31 1.36 18.05
C VAL A 286 0.00 -0.13 18.12
N ASN A 287 -0.85 -0.91 18.82
CA ASN A 287 -0.72 -2.37 18.88
C ASN A 287 -0.87 -3.01 17.50
N LEU A 288 -1.82 -2.50 16.68
CA LEU A 288 -2.00 -2.97 15.30
C LEU A 288 -0.73 -2.79 14.47
N VAL A 289 -0.20 -1.57 14.44
CA VAL A 289 1.01 -1.26 13.65
C VAL A 289 2.20 -2.10 14.14
N GLN A 290 2.40 -2.18 15.45
CA GLN A 290 3.47 -3.00 16.03
C GLN A 290 3.33 -4.47 15.64
N ARG A 291 2.14 -5.06 15.76
CA ARG A 291 1.86 -6.46 15.36
C ARG A 291 2.17 -6.73 13.89
N ILE A 292 1.77 -5.80 13.02
CA ILE A 292 2.05 -5.91 11.57
C ILE A 292 3.57 -5.94 11.34
N LEU A 293 4.28 -4.99 11.93
CA LEU A 293 5.72 -4.84 11.70
C LEU A 293 6.52 -5.98 12.34
N ASP A 294 6.15 -6.42 13.55
CA ASP A 294 6.79 -7.56 14.22
C ASP A 294 6.60 -8.85 13.41
N TYR A 295 5.38 -9.11 12.92
CA TYR A 295 5.12 -10.27 12.06
C TYR A 295 5.96 -10.25 10.78
N ILE A 296 6.11 -9.08 10.16
CA ILE A 296 6.97 -8.91 8.98
C ILE A 296 8.42 -9.20 9.33
N VAL A 297 8.95 -8.62 10.39
CA VAL A 297 10.36 -8.82 10.79
C VAL A 297 10.62 -10.29 11.13
N GLU A 298 9.70 -10.94 11.82
CA GLU A 298 9.85 -12.34 12.23
C GLU A 298 9.82 -13.31 11.04
N HIS A 299 8.96 -13.06 10.05
CA HIS A 299 8.68 -14.04 8.99
C HIS A 299 9.24 -13.67 7.62
N ASN A 300 9.71 -12.43 7.40
CA ASN A 300 10.33 -12.04 6.14
C ASN A 300 11.77 -12.56 6.06
N VAL A 301 11.91 -13.88 6.07
CA VAL A 301 13.19 -14.57 6.01
C VAL A 301 13.47 -15.08 4.60
N ASN A 302 14.75 -15.30 4.29
CA ASN A 302 15.15 -15.77 2.97
C ASN A 302 14.51 -17.14 2.65
N LYS A 303 13.92 -17.26 1.47
CA LYS A 303 13.18 -18.45 0.99
C LYS A 303 13.93 -19.76 1.10
N LYS A 304 15.28 -19.75 1.05
CA LYS A 304 16.09 -20.95 1.24
C LYS A 304 15.93 -21.63 2.60
N TYR A 305 15.37 -20.91 3.59
CA TYR A 305 15.09 -21.41 4.93
C TYR A 305 13.64 -21.87 5.14
N TRP A 306 12.79 -21.77 4.12
CA TRP A 306 11.45 -22.32 4.21
C TRP A 306 11.51 -23.86 4.17
N LYS A 307 10.91 -24.47 5.19
CA LYS A 307 10.78 -25.93 5.28
C LYS A 307 9.41 -26.38 4.78
#